data_c4ad582047ed2ba8a335db9e0415d957
#
_entry.id   c4ad582047ed2ba8a335db9e0415d957
#
_cell.length_a   1.000
_cell.length_b   1.000
_cell.length_c   1.000
_cell.angle_alpha   90.00
_cell.angle_beta   90.00
_cell.angle_gamma   90.00
#
_symmetry.space_group_name_H-M   'P 1'
#
loop_
_entity.id
_entity.type
_entity.pdbx_description
1 polymer ?
#
loop_
_entity_poly.entity_id
_entity_poly.type
_entity_poly.pdbx_seq_one_letter_code
_entity_poly.pdbx_strand_id
1 'polypeptide(L)'
;MLQIQSPPATVVSRTTIQPALLSVLNKVLSLGAEVDDERGNRTKELRNVTVTVEKPWIWNLDNLVWGKIMFRPKWADREFMKAYELQASATTRNGHPYVYGTELRAHPTLAYVGDDKDDSRVFQRGHAVDQISEYIVPKLVENLRTRRAVGFTWNVAEFSDLKATEVPCLDMIQVLARPDKSGTERLHITGVLRSNEMYSAWAADVALILELQEDIIGKVHATPGYRGPPLGCGLITTVSGSAHIYEENWEDAGHLLMNMGMG
;
A
#
# COMPACT_ATOMS: atom_id res chain seq x y z
N MET A 1 -13.33 17.26 27.73
CA MET A 1 -13.65 17.01 26.32
C MET A 1 -12.37 17.08 25.54
N LEU A 2 -11.85 15.95 25.08
CA LEU A 2 -10.75 15.94 24.12
C LEU A 2 -11.30 16.56 22.82
N GLN A 3 -10.87 17.75 22.48
CA GLN A 3 -11.13 18.31 21.16
C GLN A 3 -10.47 17.39 20.13
N ILE A 4 -11.26 16.80 19.26
CA ILE A 4 -10.75 16.11 18.07
C ILE A 4 -10.14 17.21 17.19
N GLN A 5 -8.82 17.35 17.23
CA GLN A 5 -8.10 18.43 16.54
C GLN A 5 -7.96 18.16 15.04
N SER A 6 -8.20 16.93 14.56
CA SER A 6 -8.10 16.57 13.14
C SER A 6 -9.45 16.12 12.58
N PRO A 7 -9.70 16.29 11.26
CA PRO A 7 -10.93 15.81 10.64
C PRO A 7 -11.06 14.29 10.79
N PRO A 8 -12.29 13.75 10.89
CA PRO A 8 -12.54 12.33 11.11
C PRO A 8 -12.12 11.45 9.91
N ALA A 9 -12.08 12.03 8.71
CA ALA A 9 -11.61 11.39 7.49
C ALA A 9 -11.12 12.44 6.48
N THR A 10 -10.15 12.06 5.66
CA THR A 10 -9.60 12.92 4.61
C THR A 10 -9.53 12.15 3.30
N VAL A 11 -10.02 12.75 2.22
CA VAL A 11 -9.98 12.15 0.88
C VAL A 11 -9.16 13.04 -0.06
N VAL A 12 -8.24 12.41 -0.80
CA VAL A 12 -7.47 13.02 -1.88
C VAL A 12 -7.65 12.15 -3.13
N SER A 13 -8.06 12.75 -4.26
CA SER A 13 -8.06 12.09 -5.56
C SER A 13 -7.36 12.98 -6.56
N ARG A 14 -6.36 12.42 -7.27
CA ARG A 14 -5.57 13.14 -8.26
C ARG A 14 -5.22 12.22 -9.42
N THR A 15 -4.94 12.84 -10.56
CA THR A 15 -4.65 12.09 -11.78
C THR A 15 -3.33 11.33 -11.69
N THR A 16 -2.28 11.91 -11.11
CA THR A 16 -0.94 11.30 -11.03
C THR A 16 -0.36 11.38 -9.63
N ILE A 17 0.78 10.73 -9.41
CA ILE A 17 1.41 10.55 -8.08
C ILE A 17 1.82 11.90 -7.48
N GLN A 18 2.48 12.79 -8.25
CA GLN A 18 2.99 14.06 -7.73
C GLN A 18 1.91 14.96 -7.12
N PRO A 19 0.81 15.32 -7.82
CA PRO A 19 -0.22 16.15 -7.22
C PRO A 19 -0.96 15.44 -6.07
N ALA A 20 -1.00 14.10 -6.05
CA ALA A 20 -1.55 13.36 -4.92
C ALA A 20 -0.65 13.50 -3.69
N LEU A 21 0.66 13.28 -3.85
CA LEU A 21 1.66 13.47 -2.81
C LEU A 21 1.60 14.88 -2.22
N LEU A 22 1.72 15.90 -3.06
CA LEU A 22 1.69 17.30 -2.60
C LEU A 22 0.38 17.63 -1.86
N SER A 23 -0.75 17.12 -2.35
CA SER A 23 -2.04 17.35 -1.70
C SER A 23 -2.14 16.69 -0.32
N VAL A 24 -1.64 15.47 -0.16
CA VAL A 24 -1.68 14.79 1.15
C VAL A 24 -0.68 15.40 2.12
N LEU A 25 0.53 15.76 1.67
CA LEU A 25 1.53 16.44 2.50
C LEU A 25 0.97 17.76 3.05
N ASN A 26 0.38 18.59 2.18
CA ASN A 26 -0.24 19.84 2.61
C ASN A 26 -1.34 19.62 3.67
N LYS A 27 -2.20 18.61 3.48
CA LYS A 27 -3.25 18.28 4.45
C LYS A 27 -2.69 17.80 5.79
N VAL A 28 -1.69 16.92 5.78
CA VAL A 28 -1.07 16.43 7.02
C VAL A 28 -0.38 17.56 7.76
N LEU A 29 0.40 18.41 7.08
CA LEU A 29 1.09 19.53 7.72
C LEU A 29 0.14 20.59 8.27
N SER A 30 -0.98 20.87 7.56
CA SER A 30 -1.90 21.95 7.93
C SER A 30 -3.00 21.55 8.90
N LEU A 31 -3.45 20.28 8.86
CA LEU A 31 -4.62 19.79 9.59
C LEU A 31 -4.29 18.64 10.57
N GLY A 32 -3.09 18.08 10.48
CA GLY A 32 -2.66 16.96 11.32
C GLY A 32 -2.50 17.37 12.78
N ALA A 33 -2.96 16.50 13.68
CA ALA A 33 -2.68 16.64 15.10
C ALA A 33 -1.23 16.26 15.40
N GLU A 34 -0.60 16.96 16.34
CA GLU A 34 0.72 16.57 16.84
C GLU A 34 0.53 15.41 17.83
N VAL A 35 1.19 14.28 17.55
CA VAL A 35 1.09 13.04 18.32
C VAL A 35 2.47 12.41 18.42
N ASP A 36 2.83 11.92 19.61
CA ASP A 36 4.02 11.09 19.78
C ASP A 36 3.68 9.63 19.48
N ASP A 37 4.51 8.95 18.68
CA ASP A 37 4.37 7.52 18.42
C ASP A 37 4.84 6.67 19.63
N GLU A 38 4.70 5.35 19.54
CA GLU A 38 5.10 4.41 20.59
C GLU A 38 6.61 4.39 20.87
N ARG A 39 7.42 4.99 20.00
CA ARG A 39 8.88 5.14 20.15
C ARG A 39 9.28 6.52 20.68
N GLY A 40 8.28 7.41 20.89
CA GLY A 40 8.49 8.78 21.33
C GLY A 40 8.86 9.76 20.21
N ASN A 41 8.69 9.36 18.94
CA ASN A 41 8.90 10.27 17.82
C ASN A 41 7.66 11.14 17.62
N ARG A 42 7.85 12.45 17.54
CA ARG A 42 6.77 13.40 17.30
C ARG A 42 6.36 13.39 15.84
N THR A 43 5.06 13.39 15.60
CA THR A 43 4.46 13.37 14.26
C THR A 43 3.33 14.39 14.13
N LYS A 44 3.05 14.84 12.91
CA LYS A 44 1.73 15.36 12.53
C LYS A 44 0.95 14.24 11.88
N GLU A 45 -0.25 13.97 12.38
CA GLU A 45 -1.06 12.83 11.98
C GLU A 45 -2.48 13.24 11.57
N LEU A 46 -2.94 12.66 10.47
CA LEU A 46 -4.36 12.58 10.09
C LEU A 46 -4.81 11.13 10.14
N ARG A 47 -6.03 10.90 10.62
CA ARG A 47 -6.64 9.56 10.66
C ARG A 47 -7.53 9.32 9.45
N ASN A 48 -7.63 8.05 9.03
CA ASN A 48 -8.55 7.62 7.96
C ASN A 48 -8.35 8.42 6.65
N VAL A 49 -7.12 8.48 6.17
CA VAL A 49 -6.78 9.18 4.94
C VAL A 49 -6.89 8.23 3.76
N THR A 50 -7.70 8.61 2.77
CA THR A 50 -7.82 7.89 1.50
C THR A 50 -7.18 8.71 0.40
N VAL A 51 -6.19 8.14 -0.30
CA VAL A 51 -5.54 8.77 -1.45
C VAL A 51 -5.73 7.88 -2.68
N THR A 52 -6.35 8.44 -3.73
CA THR A 52 -6.55 7.76 -5.02
C THR A 52 -5.71 8.43 -6.10
N VAL A 53 -4.93 7.62 -6.83
CA VAL A 53 -4.16 8.00 -8.02
C VAL A 53 -4.82 7.35 -9.24
N GLU A 54 -5.26 8.18 -10.21
CA GLU A 54 -6.02 7.70 -11.37
C GLU A 54 -5.14 7.03 -12.43
N LYS A 55 -3.92 7.56 -12.63
CA LYS A 55 -2.93 7.09 -13.60
C LYS A 55 -1.59 6.84 -12.90
N PRO A 56 -1.49 5.82 -12.04
CA PRO A 56 -0.29 5.56 -11.25
C PRO A 56 0.95 5.21 -12.10
N TRP A 57 0.74 4.72 -13.33
CA TRP A 57 1.83 4.44 -14.29
C TRP A 57 2.50 5.69 -14.85
N ILE A 58 1.99 6.90 -14.58
CA ILE A 58 2.64 8.15 -14.93
C ILE A 58 3.52 8.58 -13.75
N TRP A 59 4.81 8.24 -13.85
CA TRP A 59 5.81 8.67 -12.89
C TRP A 59 6.25 10.12 -13.19
N ASN A 60 5.80 11.05 -12.36
CA ASN A 60 6.09 12.48 -12.52
C ASN A 60 6.80 13.11 -11.31
N LEU A 61 7.32 12.28 -10.39
CA LEU A 61 8.04 12.74 -9.21
C LEU A 61 9.42 13.34 -9.57
N ASP A 62 9.97 13.02 -10.75
CA ASP A 62 11.22 13.64 -11.23
C ASP A 62 11.08 15.16 -11.45
N ASN A 63 9.85 15.65 -11.63
CA ASN A 63 9.54 17.06 -11.83
C ASN A 63 9.46 17.85 -10.52
N LEU A 64 9.72 17.22 -9.37
CA LEU A 64 9.73 17.92 -8.09
C LEU A 64 10.96 18.86 -7.98
N VAL A 65 10.71 20.06 -7.48
CA VAL A 65 11.75 21.06 -7.25
C VAL A 65 12.24 20.95 -5.81
N TRP A 66 13.45 20.43 -5.63
CA TRP A 66 14.00 20.12 -4.31
C TRP A 66 14.55 21.36 -3.56
N GLY A 67 15.00 22.39 -4.26
CA GLY A 67 15.40 23.68 -3.66
C GLY A 67 16.27 23.54 -2.40
N LYS A 68 15.79 24.05 -1.26
CA LYS A 68 16.48 24.06 0.04
C LYS A 68 16.24 22.79 0.88
N ILE A 69 15.66 21.73 0.31
CA ILE A 69 15.37 20.50 1.04
C ILE A 69 16.68 19.84 1.48
N MET A 70 16.80 19.57 2.78
CA MET A 70 18.00 19.00 3.38
C MET A 70 18.03 17.48 3.22
N PHE A 71 16.90 16.81 3.48
CA PHE A 71 16.77 15.36 3.41
C PHE A 71 15.76 14.96 2.36
N ARG A 72 16.27 14.55 1.19
CA ARG A 72 15.41 13.96 0.15
C ARG A 72 14.98 12.56 0.56
N PRO A 73 13.69 12.22 0.43
CA PRO A 73 13.23 10.87 0.71
C PRO A 73 13.87 9.86 -0.26
N LYS A 74 14.04 8.62 0.20
CA LYS A 74 14.72 7.56 -0.57
C LYS A 74 14.05 7.30 -1.92
N TRP A 75 12.74 7.45 -2.02
CA TRP A 75 12.01 7.28 -3.29
C TRP A 75 12.38 8.34 -4.37
N ALA A 76 13.07 9.41 -4.02
CA ALA A 76 13.63 10.35 -5.00
C ALA A 76 14.86 9.78 -5.73
N ASP A 77 15.42 8.66 -5.26
CA ASP A 77 16.49 7.91 -5.92
C ASP A 77 15.89 6.79 -6.78
N ARG A 78 16.19 6.82 -8.09
CA ARG A 78 15.68 5.83 -9.05
C ARG A 78 16.23 4.42 -8.84
N GLU A 79 17.45 4.27 -8.37
CA GLU A 79 18.04 2.95 -8.08
C GLU A 79 17.38 2.34 -6.85
N PHE A 80 17.19 3.15 -5.81
CA PHE A 80 16.40 2.72 -4.65
C PHE A 80 15.00 2.28 -5.06
N MET A 81 14.31 3.06 -5.90
CA MET A 81 12.94 2.74 -6.33
C MET A 81 12.87 1.42 -7.09
N LYS A 82 13.79 1.17 -8.02
CA LYS A 82 13.86 -0.12 -8.72
C LYS A 82 14.06 -1.30 -7.75
N ALA A 83 14.94 -1.15 -6.77
CA ALA A 83 15.16 -2.18 -5.76
C ALA A 83 13.91 -2.38 -4.86
N TYR A 84 13.18 -1.31 -4.57
CA TYR A 84 11.95 -1.36 -3.78
C TYR A 84 10.80 -2.02 -4.56
N GLU A 85 10.61 -1.66 -5.82
CA GLU A 85 9.61 -2.25 -6.73
C GLU A 85 9.81 -3.77 -6.88
N LEU A 86 11.06 -4.24 -6.98
CA LEU A 86 11.39 -5.66 -7.04
C LEU A 86 10.92 -6.44 -5.80
N GLN A 87 10.69 -5.78 -4.67
CA GLN A 87 10.12 -6.42 -3.47
C GLN A 87 8.69 -6.92 -3.72
N ALA A 88 7.96 -6.36 -4.68
CA ALA A 88 6.62 -6.85 -5.05
C ALA A 88 6.62 -8.32 -5.50
N SER A 89 7.71 -8.78 -6.12
CA SER A 89 7.88 -10.17 -6.57
C SER A 89 8.68 -11.06 -5.59
N ALA A 90 9.14 -10.50 -4.46
CA ALA A 90 9.97 -11.23 -3.52
C ALA A 90 9.22 -12.39 -2.86
N THR A 91 9.90 -13.53 -2.72
CA THR A 91 9.43 -14.73 -2.00
C THR A 91 10.22 -15.00 -0.73
N THR A 92 11.24 -14.18 -0.43
CA THR A 92 12.08 -14.26 0.76
C THR A 92 12.31 -12.87 1.35
N ARG A 93 12.44 -12.79 2.66
CA ARG A 93 12.66 -11.51 3.38
C ARG A 93 14.10 -11.00 3.30
N ASN A 94 15.06 -11.84 2.93
CA ASN A 94 16.49 -11.50 2.81
C ASN A 94 17.06 -10.74 4.02
N GLY A 95 16.68 -11.13 5.24
CA GLY A 95 17.13 -10.50 6.49
C GLY A 95 16.28 -9.30 6.94
N HIS A 96 15.30 -8.86 6.17
CA HIS A 96 14.34 -7.85 6.61
C HIS A 96 13.29 -8.45 7.56
N PRO A 97 12.75 -7.68 8.52
CA PRO A 97 11.67 -8.14 9.41
C PRO A 97 10.43 -8.57 8.64
N TYR A 98 10.08 -7.85 7.59
CA TYR A 98 9.04 -8.19 6.63
C TYR A 98 9.36 -7.60 5.23
N VAL A 99 8.75 -8.16 4.21
CA VAL A 99 8.73 -7.64 2.82
C VAL A 99 7.34 -7.89 2.26
N TYR A 100 6.64 -6.87 1.79
CA TYR A 100 5.24 -7.00 1.35
C TYR A 100 5.02 -8.09 0.30
N GLY A 101 5.93 -8.21 -0.68
CA GLY A 101 5.87 -9.30 -1.66
C GLY A 101 5.97 -10.66 -1.02
N THR A 102 6.88 -10.87 -0.08
CA THR A 102 7.02 -12.15 0.64
C THR A 102 5.77 -12.45 1.46
N GLU A 103 5.21 -11.45 2.15
CA GLU A 103 3.99 -11.64 2.93
C GLU A 103 2.79 -12.01 2.03
N LEU A 104 2.76 -11.56 0.79
CA LEU A 104 1.72 -11.91 -0.18
C LEU A 104 1.99 -13.25 -0.88
N ARG A 105 3.27 -13.63 -1.13
CA ARG A 105 3.64 -14.79 -1.97
C ARG A 105 4.12 -16.01 -1.20
N ALA A 106 4.44 -15.86 0.05
CA ALA A 106 4.82 -16.93 0.95
C ALA A 106 4.11 -16.79 2.29
N HIS A 107 2.81 -16.42 2.25
CA HIS A 107 2.01 -16.17 3.43
C HIS A 107 1.84 -17.46 4.25
N PRO A 108 2.28 -17.48 5.51
CA PRO A 108 2.11 -18.67 6.35
C PRO A 108 0.63 -18.88 6.67
N THR A 109 0.17 -20.12 6.56
CA THR A 109 -1.21 -20.49 6.86
C THR A 109 -1.31 -21.30 8.15
N LEU A 110 -2.51 -21.32 8.71
CA LEU A 110 -2.93 -22.27 9.73
C LEU A 110 -3.89 -23.25 9.12
N ALA A 111 -3.54 -24.55 9.14
CA ALA A 111 -4.42 -25.61 8.69
C ALA A 111 -5.28 -26.11 9.86
N TYR A 112 -6.58 -26.21 9.64
CA TYR A 112 -7.47 -26.88 10.56
C TYR A 112 -7.24 -28.39 10.50
N VAL A 113 -6.98 -29.02 11.64
CA VAL A 113 -6.67 -30.45 11.75
C VAL A 113 -7.57 -31.18 12.77
N GLY A 114 -8.66 -30.56 13.21
CA GLY A 114 -9.63 -31.17 14.13
C GLY A 114 -10.67 -32.02 13.42
N ASP A 115 -11.33 -32.92 14.20
CA ASP A 115 -12.52 -33.63 13.75
C ASP A 115 -13.72 -32.66 13.84
N ASP A 116 -14.53 -32.56 12.76
CA ASP A 116 -15.74 -31.71 12.72
C ASP A 116 -16.78 -32.05 13.80
N LYS A 117 -16.59 -33.15 14.50
CA LYS A 117 -17.47 -33.62 15.59
C LYS A 117 -17.06 -33.13 16.98
N ASP A 118 -15.84 -32.62 17.11
CA ASP A 118 -15.33 -32.04 18.36
C ASP A 118 -15.21 -30.52 18.18
N ASP A 119 -15.84 -29.74 19.06
CA ASP A 119 -15.81 -28.27 19.05
C ASP A 119 -14.41 -27.72 19.39
N SER A 120 -13.41 -28.57 19.62
CA SER A 120 -12.01 -28.20 19.79
C SER A 120 -11.36 -27.89 18.43
N ARG A 121 -11.28 -26.60 18.07
CA ARG A 121 -10.59 -26.17 16.86
C ARG A 121 -9.08 -26.26 17.05
N VAL A 122 -8.47 -27.31 16.53
CA VAL A 122 -7.02 -27.50 16.53
C VAL A 122 -6.45 -26.96 15.20
N PHE A 123 -5.52 -26.02 15.29
CA PHE A 123 -4.81 -25.47 14.14
C PHE A 123 -3.34 -25.84 14.20
N GLN A 124 -2.79 -26.25 13.06
CA GLN A 124 -1.35 -26.46 12.88
C GLN A 124 -0.83 -25.51 11.80
N ARG A 125 0.47 -25.21 11.86
CA ARG A 125 1.12 -24.43 10.81
C ARG A 125 1.00 -25.19 9.49
N GLY A 126 0.29 -24.59 8.53
CA GLY A 126 0.16 -25.08 7.17
C GLY A 126 1.38 -24.72 6.29
N HIS A 127 1.28 -25.02 5.00
CA HIS A 127 2.26 -24.58 4.01
C HIS A 127 2.11 -23.06 3.74
N ALA A 128 3.16 -22.45 3.21
CA ALA A 128 3.07 -21.08 2.72
C ALA A 128 2.24 -21.04 1.42
N VAL A 129 1.42 -20.00 1.26
CA VAL A 129 0.54 -19.80 0.10
C VAL A 129 0.97 -18.54 -0.65
N ASP A 130 1.16 -18.65 -1.97
CA ASP A 130 1.22 -17.51 -2.87
C ASP A 130 -0.20 -17.00 -3.13
N GLN A 131 -0.65 -16.04 -2.31
CA GLN A 131 -2.01 -15.48 -2.42
C GLN A 131 -2.26 -14.83 -3.79
N ILE A 132 -1.22 -14.35 -4.48
CA ILE A 132 -1.35 -13.78 -5.82
C ILE A 132 -1.65 -14.88 -6.84
N SER A 133 -0.78 -15.90 -6.92
CA SER A 133 -0.85 -16.92 -7.96
C SER A 133 -1.89 -18.02 -7.67
N GLU A 134 -2.10 -18.34 -6.38
CA GLU A 134 -2.98 -19.45 -5.98
C GLU A 134 -4.41 -19.01 -5.66
N TYR A 135 -4.64 -17.70 -5.43
CA TYR A 135 -5.97 -17.21 -5.05
C TYR A 135 -6.44 -16.01 -5.88
N ILE A 136 -5.71 -14.88 -5.88
CA ILE A 136 -6.17 -13.64 -6.53
C ILE A 136 -6.33 -13.83 -8.04
N VAL A 137 -5.31 -14.35 -8.71
CA VAL A 137 -5.32 -14.57 -10.16
C VAL A 137 -6.41 -15.59 -10.55
N PRO A 138 -6.52 -16.78 -9.93
CA PRO A 138 -7.62 -17.71 -10.22
C PRO A 138 -9.01 -17.10 -10.02
N LYS A 139 -9.22 -16.27 -8.97
CA LYS A 139 -10.50 -15.61 -8.74
C LYS A 139 -10.86 -14.61 -9.83
N LEU A 140 -9.89 -13.87 -10.36
CA LEU A 140 -10.09 -12.93 -11.46
C LEU A 140 -10.36 -13.66 -12.77
N VAL A 141 -9.66 -14.76 -13.02
CA VAL A 141 -9.87 -15.62 -14.22
C VAL A 141 -11.25 -16.28 -14.19
N GLU A 142 -11.68 -16.78 -13.03
CA GLU A 142 -13.01 -17.35 -12.84
C GLU A 142 -14.12 -16.31 -13.10
N ASN A 143 -13.96 -15.13 -12.55
CA ASN A 143 -14.92 -14.04 -12.69
C ASN A 143 -14.27 -12.68 -12.47
N LEU A 144 -14.07 -11.90 -13.54
CA LEU A 144 -13.50 -10.55 -13.46
C LEU A 144 -14.31 -9.60 -12.56
N ARG A 145 -15.60 -9.87 -12.34
CA ARG A 145 -16.45 -9.04 -11.47
C ARG A 145 -16.35 -9.42 -9.99
N THR A 146 -15.50 -10.37 -9.65
CA THR A 146 -15.28 -10.78 -8.25
C THR A 146 -14.98 -9.60 -7.35
N ARG A 147 -15.42 -9.67 -6.10
CA ARG A 147 -15.05 -8.77 -4.98
C ARG A 147 -14.24 -9.50 -3.92
N ARG A 148 -13.84 -10.75 -4.22
CA ARG A 148 -13.18 -11.67 -3.29
C ARG A 148 -11.68 -11.79 -3.53
N ALA A 149 -11.13 -11.10 -4.54
CA ALA A 149 -9.69 -11.07 -4.81
C ALA A 149 -9.00 -10.15 -3.78
N VAL A 150 -8.62 -10.73 -2.66
CA VAL A 150 -8.03 -10.05 -1.49
C VAL A 150 -6.79 -10.81 -1.06
N GLY A 151 -5.73 -10.10 -0.71
CA GLY A 151 -4.50 -10.65 -0.13
C GLY A 151 -4.13 -9.90 1.14
N PHE A 152 -3.53 -10.60 2.10
CA PHE A 152 -3.13 -10.06 3.40
C PHE A 152 -1.61 -10.15 3.57
N THR A 153 -1.02 -9.10 4.10
CA THR A 153 0.38 -9.11 4.52
C THR A 153 0.49 -9.36 6.02
N TRP A 154 -0.55 -8.98 6.79
CA TRP A 154 -0.58 -9.18 8.23
C TRP A 154 -0.82 -10.66 8.57
N ASN A 155 0.18 -11.27 9.21
CA ASN A 155 0.06 -12.61 9.79
C ASN A 155 -0.12 -12.49 11.30
N VAL A 156 -1.33 -12.81 11.78
CA VAL A 156 -1.68 -12.70 13.21
C VAL A 156 -0.77 -13.55 14.08
N ALA A 157 -0.37 -14.75 13.64
CA ALA A 157 0.48 -15.65 14.43
C ALA A 157 1.90 -15.12 14.63
N GLU A 158 2.37 -14.22 13.77
CA GLU A 158 3.71 -13.66 13.85
C GLU A 158 3.71 -12.21 14.37
N PHE A 159 2.87 -11.37 13.76
CA PHE A 159 2.91 -9.93 14.02
C PHE A 159 2.06 -9.47 15.21
N SER A 160 1.31 -10.38 15.85
CA SER A 160 0.59 -10.09 17.09
C SER A 160 1.39 -10.43 18.36
N ASP A 161 2.66 -10.81 18.24
CA ASP A 161 3.57 -10.91 19.39
C ASP A 161 3.87 -9.50 19.91
N LEU A 162 3.63 -9.29 21.21
CA LEU A 162 3.90 -8.00 21.88
C LEU A 162 5.38 -7.58 21.83
N LYS A 163 6.28 -8.50 21.51
CA LYS A 163 7.72 -8.23 21.32
C LYS A 163 8.07 -7.85 19.88
N ALA A 164 7.14 -8.01 18.93
CA ALA A 164 7.38 -7.62 17.55
C ALA A 164 7.41 -6.09 17.45
N THR A 165 8.59 -5.52 17.17
CA THR A 165 8.80 -4.08 17.03
C THR A 165 8.68 -3.61 15.59
N GLU A 166 8.86 -4.51 14.62
CA GLU A 166 8.77 -4.24 13.19
C GLU A 166 7.68 -5.13 12.57
N VAL A 167 6.57 -4.51 12.21
CA VAL A 167 5.40 -5.17 11.64
C VAL A 167 4.95 -4.45 10.37
N PRO A 168 4.33 -5.14 9.39
CA PRO A 168 3.92 -4.54 8.14
C PRO A 168 3.04 -3.31 8.33
N CYS A 169 3.27 -2.26 7.53
CA CYS A 169 2.37 -1.11 7.46
C CYS A 169 1.19 -1.36 6.53
N LEU A 170 1.43 -2.02 5.39
CA LEU A 170 0.37 -2.50 4.51
C LEU A 170 -0.24 -3.76 5.14
N ASP A 171 -1.53 -3.75 5.42
CA ASP A 171 -2.24 -4.88 6.04
C ASP A 171 -2.86 -5.80 5.00
N MET A 172 -3.46 -5.21 3.95
CA MET A 172 -4.14 -5.97 2.91
C MET A 172 -4.19 -5.22 1.58
N ILE A 173 -4.38 -5.98 0.52
CA ILE A 173 -4.77 -5.46 -0.80
C ILE A 173 -6.12 -6.04 -1.22
N GLN A 174 -6.96 -5.24 -1.88
CA GLN A 174 -8.12 -5.70 -2.62
C GLN A 174 -7.95 -5.36 -4.10
N VAL A 175 -8.20 -6.36 -4.96
CA VAL A 175 -8.05 -6.25 -6.40
C VAL A 175 -9.42 -6.34 -7.08
N LEU A 176 -9.75 -5.35 -7.91
CA LEU A 176 -11.03 -5.27 -8.62
C LEU A 176 -10.79 -4.99 -10.11
N ALA A 177 -11.37 -5.81 -11.00
CA ALA A 177 -11.43 -5.47 -12.43
C ALA A 177 -12.77 -4.80 -12.76
N ARG A 178 -12.72 -3.57 -13.31
CA ARG A 178 -13.90 -2.79 -13.71
C ARG A 178 -13.61 -2.01 -14.99
N PRO A 179 -14.60 -1.83 -15.87
CA PRO A 179 -14.43 -0.99 -17.05
C PRO A 179 -14.27 0.48 -16.65
N ASP A 180 -13.42 1.19 -17.36
CA ASP A 180 -13.37 2.64 -17.33
C ASP A 180 -14.51 3.25 -18.20
N LYS A 181 -14.56 4.58 -18.27
CA LYS A 181 -15.60 5.29 -19.05
C LYS A 181 -15.56 4.99 -20.55
N SER A 182 -14.44 4.48 -21.07
CA SER A 182 -14.30 4.06 -22.47
C SER A 182 -14.74 2.61 -22.70
N GLY A 183 -15.07 1.88 -21.64
CA GLY A 183 -15.36 0.45 -21.68
C GLY A 183 -14.13 -0.44 -21.63
N THR A 184 -12.92 0.13 -21.46
CA THR A 184 -11.68 -0.63 -21.31
C THR A 184 -11.60 -1.21 -19.90
N GLU A 185 -11.37 -2.53 -19.80
CA GLU A 185 -11.21 -3.18 -18.50
C GLU A 185 -9.92 -2.75 -17.81
N ARG A 186 -10.05 -2.31 -16.57
CA ARG A 186 -8.95 -1.85 -15.72
C ARG A 186 -8.88 -2.66 -14.43
N LEU A 187 -7.69 -3.03 -14.04
CA LEU A 187 -7.44 -3.64 -12.74
C LEU A 187 -7.14 -2.53 -11.74
N HIS A 188 -7.92 -2.43 -10.69
CA HIS A 188 -7.77 -1.44 -9.60
C HIS A 188 -7.25 -2.16 -8.38
N ILE A 189 -6.34 -1.52 -7.61
CA ILE A 189 -5.89 -2.04 -6.31
C ILE A 189 -6.17 -0.99 -5.23
N THR A 190 -6.77 -1.46 -4.15
CA THR A 190 -6.84 -0.71 -2.88
C THR A 190 -5.91 -1.38 -1.88
N GLY A 191 -4.91 -0.63 -1.40
CA GLY A 191 -4.07 -1.01 -0.27
C GLY A 191 -4.59 -0.38 1.02
N VAL A 192 -4.75 -1.17 2.06
CA VAL A 192 -5.10 -0.71 3.41
C VAL A 192 -3.85 -0.76 4.27
N LEU A 193 -3.47 0.37 4.84
CA LEU A 193 -2.29 0.54 5.65
C LEU A 193 -2.70 0.98 7.07
N ARG A 194 -2.23 0.25 8.10
CA ARG A 194 -2.44 0.69 9.50
C ARG A 194 -1.77 2.02 9.78
N SER A 195 -0.59 2.24 9.18
CA SER A 195 0.26 3.41 9.36
C SER A 195 0.98 3.71 8.05
N ASN A 196 1.11 4.99 7.70
CA ASN A 196 1.77 5.38 6.46
C ASN A 196 2.48 6.74 6.64
N GLU A 197 3.79 6.74 6.48
CA GLU A 197 4.59 7.96 6.48
C GLU A 197 4.52 8.59 5.09
N MET A 198 3.96 9.81 5.03
CA MET A 198 3.57 10.43 3.76
C MET A 198 4.73 11.04 2.99
N TYR A 199 5.78 11.53 3.67
CA TYR A 199 6.91 12.17 3.03
C TYR A 199 7.94 11.15 2.52
N SER A 200 8.31 10.17 3.35
CA SER A 200 9.42 9.28 3.05
C SER A 200 9.01 7.91 2.47
N ALA A 201 7.76 7.47 2.64
CA ALA A 201 7.35 6.12 2.26
C ALA A 201 6.19 6.04 1.24
N TRP A 202 5.16 6.88 1.36
CA TRP A 202 3.92 6.72 0.58
C TRP A 202 4.13 6.57 -0.93
N ALA A 203 5.02 7.36 -1.53
CA ALA A 203 5.27 7.29 -2.98
C ALA A 203 5.90 5.96 -3.39
N ALA A 204 6.76 5.37 -2.54
CA ALA A 204 7.35 4.07 -2.75
C ALA A 204 6.29 2.95 -2.63
N ASP A 205 5.40 3.05 -1.65
CA ASP A 205 4.29 2.10 -1.49
C ASP A 205 3.35 2.10 -2.70
N VAL A 206 3.05 3.28 -3.27
CA VAL A 206 2.25 3.38 -4.51
C VAL A 206 2.95 2.71 -5.68
N ALA A 207 4.28 2.88 -5.83
CA ALA A 207 5.05 2.24 -6.89
C ALA A 207 5.09 0.72 -6.73
N LEU A 208 5.28 0.22 -5.50
CA LEU A 208 5.22 -1.22 -5.21
C LEU A 208 3.83 -1.81 -5.53
N ILE A 209 2.76 -1.09 -5.19
CA ILE A 209 1.39 -1.53 -5.51
C ILE A 209 1.16 -1.51 -7.04
N LEU A 210 1.78 -0.58 -7.78
CA LEU A 210 1.73 -0.56 -9.25
C LEU A 210 2.41 -1.80 -9.84
N GLU A 211 3.58 -2.16 -9.33
CA GLU A 211 4.29 -3.38 -9.76
C GLU A 211 3.47 -4.65 -9.48
N LEU A 212 2.82 -4.73 -8.32
CA LEU A 212 1.87 -5.81 -8.01
C LEU A 212 0.70 -5.83 -9.01
N GLN A 213 0.19 -4.66 -9.40
CA GLN A 213 -0.90 -4.54 -10.37
C GLN A 213 -0.49 -5.07 -11.74
N GLU A 214 0.69 -4.71 -12.21
CA GLU A 214 1.25 -5.16 -13.49
C GLU A 214 1.53 -6.66 -13.50
N ASP A 215 2.09 -7.21 -12.42
CA ASP A 215 2.32 -8.65 -12.26
C ASP A 215 1.02 -9.44 -12.27
N ILE A 216 -0.01 -8.99 -11.53
CA ILE A 216 -1.32 -9.66 -11.52
C ILE A 216 -1.95 -9.64 -12.92
N ILE A 217 -1.90 -8.52 -13.64
CA ILE A 217 -2.40 -8.40 -15.02
C ILE A 217 -1.66 -9.40 -15.92
N GLY A 218 -0.34 -9.44 -15.85
CA GLY A 218 0.49 -10.36 -16.63
C GLY A 218 0.12 -11.82 -16.36
N LYS A 219 -0.06 -12.19 -15.10
CA LYS A 219 -0.45 -13.57 -14.69
C LYS A 219 -1.86 -13.93 -15.16
N VAL A 220 -2.83 -13.02 -15.08
CA VAL A 220 -4.19 -13.25 -15.60
C VAL A 220 -4.14 -13.53 -17.09
N HIS A 221 -3.42 -12.72 -17.87
CA HIS A 221 -3.28 -12.92 -19.32
C HIS A 221 -2.52 -14.20 -19.67
N ALA A 222 -1.51 -14.58 -18.88
CA ALA A 222 -0.72 -15.80 -19.09
C ALA A 222 -1.46 -17.08 -18.68
N THR A 223 -2.61 -16.96 -17.97
CA THR A 223 -3.34 -18.14 -17.51
C THR A 223 -3.93 -18.92 -18.68
N PRO A 224 -3.59 -20.24 -18.84
CA PRO A 224 -4.13 -21.05 -19.91
C PRO A 224 -5.67 -21.06 -19.90
N GLY A 225 -6.26 -20.78 -21.06
CA GLY A 225 -7.73 -20.75 -21.17
C GLY A 225 -8.40 -19.44 -20.80
N TYR A 226 -7.68 -18.42 -20.33
CA TYR A 226 -8.28 -17.10 -20.16
C TYR A 226 -8.86 -16.59 -21.49
N ARG A 227 -10.10 -16.17 -21.50
CA ARG A 227 -10.84 -15.64 -22.67
C ARG A 227 -11.48 -14.31 -22.37
N GLY A 228 -11.13 -13.69 -21.24
CA GLY A 228 -11.61 -12.36 -20.88
C GLY A 228 -10.97 -11.27 -21.73
N PRO A 229 -11.46 -10.02 -21.60
CA PRO A 229 -10.91 -8.87 -22.28
C PRO A 229 -9.49 -8.54 -21.79
N PRO A 230 -8.68 -7.82 -22.59
CA PRO A 230 -7.42 -7.29 -22.12
C PRO A 230 -7.62 -6.39 -20.88
N LEU A 231 -6.78 -6.57 -19.89
CA LEU A 231 -6.74 -5.73 -18.70
C LEU A 231 -5.62 -4.68 -18.83
N GLY A 232 -5.93 -3.44 -18.46
CA GLY A 232 -4.91 -2.40 -18.26
C GLY A 232 -4.82 -1.99 -16.79
N CYS A 233 -3.75 -1.29 -16.43
CA CYS A 233 -3.62 -0.68 -15.12
C CYS A 233 -4.77 0.31 -14.87
N GLY A 234 -5.31 0.30 -13.66
CA GLY A 234 -6.38 1.16 -13.19
C GLY A 234 -5.96 2.02 -12.01
N LEU A 235 -6.92 2.42 -11.20
CA LEU A 235 -6.67 3.24 -10.01
C LEU A 235 -5.83 2.48 -8.99
N ILE A 236 -4.95 3.19 -8.30
CA ILE A 236 -4.40 2.77 -7.03
C ILE A 236 -5.00 3.67 -5.94
N THR A 237 -5.57 3.04 -4.92
CA THR A 237 -6.10 3.73 -3.74
C THR A 237 -5.37 3.22 -2.50
N THR A 238 -4.84 4.13 -1.69
CA THR A 238 -4.33 3.81 -0.36
C THR A 238 -5.29 4.32 0.69
N VAL A 239 -5.60 3.48 1.68
CA VAL A 239 -6.39 3.84 2.86
C VAL A 239 -5.49 3.69 4.07
N SER A 240 -5.13 4.81 4.69
CA SER A 240 -4.21 4.85 5.83
C SER A 240 -4.96 5.14 7.11
N GLY A 241 -4.90 4.23 8.09
CA GLY A 241 -5.45 4.44 9.43
C GLY A 241 -4.81 5.65 10.10
N SER A 242 -3.47 5.68 10.10
CA SER A 242 -2.62 6.82 10.48
C SER A 242 -1.81 7.26 9.25
N ALA A 243 -2.05 8.46 8.76
CA ALA A 243 -1.22 9.11 7.74
C ALA A 243 -0.44 10.24 8.43
N HIS A 244 0.88 10.10 8.49
CA HIS A 244 1.70 10.99 9.32
C HIS A 244 2.96 11.47 8.60
N ILE A 245 3.58 12.49 9.16
CA ILE A 245 4.91 13.00 8.80
C ILE A 245 5.67 13.20 10.10
N TYR A 246 6.86 12.61 10.21
CA TYR A 246 7.74 12.80 11.37
C TYR A 246 8.25 14.24 11.46
N GLU A 247 8.48 14.74 12.68
CA GLU A 247 8.92 16.10 12.96
C GLU A 247 10.19 16.47 12.19
N GLU A 248 11.13 15.56 12.08
CA GLU A 248 12.37 15.75 11.31
C GLU A 248 12.15 16.07 9.83
N ASN A 249 10.98 15.70 9.26
CA ASN A 249 10.62 15.91 7.87
C ASN A 249 9.65 17.09 7.65
N TRP A 250 9.18 17.76 8.71
CA TRP A 250 8.18 18.84 8.55
C TRP A 250 8.69 20.02 7.73
N GLU A 251 9.91 20.47 8.02
CA GLU A 251 10.52 21.58 7.31
C GLU A 251 10.75 21.26 5.84
N ASP A 252 11.31 20.07 5.55
CA ASP A 252 11.58 19.63 4.18
C ASP A 252 10.29 19.42 3.38
N ALA A 253 9.25 18.85 3.98
CA ALA A 253 7.94 18.73 3.35
C ALA A 253 7.30 20.10 3.08
N GLY A 254 7.45 21.06 4.01
CA GLY A 254 7.01 22.43 3.83
C GLY A 254 7.76 23.15 2.70
N HIS A 255 9.07 23.00 2.63
CA HIS A 255 9.88 23.53 1.52
C HIS A 255 9.49 22.94 0.18
N LEU A 256 9.20 21.62 0.13
CA LEU A 256 8.72 20.97 -1.09
C LEU A 256 7.41 21.60 -1.58
N LEU A 257 6.45 21.82 -0.68
CA LEU A 257 5.18 22.46 -1.03
C LEU A 257 5.39 23.88 -1.55
N MET A 258 6.22 24.69 -0.88
CA MET A 258 6.54 26.06 -1.33
C MET A 258 7.21 26.07 -2.69
N ASN A 259 8.19 25.19 -2.93
CA ASN A 259 8.90 25.09 -4.21
C ASN A 259 7.96 24.70 -5.37
N MET A 260 6.86 24.01 -5.05
CA MET A 260 5.83 23.59 -6.00
C MET A 260 4.63 24.54 -6.07
N GLY A 261 4.71 25.72 -5.41
CA GLY A 261 3.67 26.75 -5.44
C GLY A 261 2.40 26.39 -4.67
N MET A 262 2.52 25.56 -3.64
CA MET A 262 1.40 25.10 -2.79
C MET A 262 1.50 25.63 -1.34
N GLY A 263 2.40 26.58 -1.08
CA GLY A 263 2.58 27.22 0.23
C GLY A 263 1.61 28.35 0.51
#